data_769b31e4ae25795500e31271063ab00f
#
_entry.id   769b31e4ae25795500e31271063ab00f
#
_cell.length_a   1.000
_cell.length_b   1.000
_cell.length_c   1.000
_cell.angle_alpha   90.00
_cell.angle_beta   90.00
_cell.angle_gamma   90.00
#
_symmetry.space_group_name_H-M   'P 1'
#
loop_
_entity.id
_entity.type
_entity.pdbx_description
1 polymer ?
#
loop_
_entity_poly.entity_id
_entity_poly.type
_entity_poly.pdbx_seq_one_letter_code
_entity_poly.pdbx_strand_id
1 'polypeptide(L)'
;MNEFMFVCLWNLNHCKLLISNYMKTRICLCVLAALLMIPVAVTAQTKKTKKEVAIQLYSVRDILNRVDNKDGKCDPAYTAILAKLAKMGYTGVEAANYNNGKFYDRTPQQFKKDVESAGLKVLSSHCTRQLSKEELASGDLSESLQWWDQCIADHKAAGMKYIVAPWMDVPKTLKDLNTYCTYFNEIGKRCKQQGLSFGYHNHAHEFQKVEDKVMYD
;
A
#
# COMPACT_ATOMS: atom_id res chain seq x y z
N MET A 1 3.24 26.56 -89.75
CA MET A 1 3.69 27.44 -88.64
C MET A 1 2.70 27.47 -87.49
N ASN A 2 1.81 26.50 -87.41
CA ASN A 2 0.77 26.47 -86.37
C ASN A 2 0.81 25.32 -85.33
N GLU A 3 1.63 24.30 -85.55
CA GLU A 3 1.72 23.18 -84.64
C GLU A 3 2.66 23.43 -83.43
N PHE A 4 3.69 24.25 -83.62
CA PHE A 4 4.66 24.56 -82.57
C PHE A 4 4.09 25.45 -81.42
N MET A 5 3.09 26.27 -81.73
CA MET A 5 2.50 27.18 -80.76
C MET A 5 1.47 26.50 -79.87
N PHE A 6 0.83 25.43 -80.34
CA PHE A 6 -0.13 24.67 -79.52
C PHE A 6 0.52 23.74 -78.50
N VAL A 7 1.66 23.15 -78.86
CA VAL A 7 2.43 22.26 -77.95
C VAL A 7 3.03 23.07 -76.79
N CYS A 8 3.48 24.29 -77.00
CA CYS A 8 4.02 25.15 -75.95
C CYS A 8 2.95 25.65 -74.99
N LEU A 9 1.71 25.95 -75.48
CA LEU A 9 0.61 26.39 -74.62
C LEU A 9 0.06 25.24 -73.74
N TRP A 10 0.01 24.02 -74.30
CA TRP A 10 -0.42 22.85 -73.53
C TRP A 10 0.58 22.48 -72.44
N ASN A 11 1.88 22.56 -72.71
CA ASN A 11 2.91 22.36 -71.71
C ASN A 11 2.88 23.42 -70.59
N LEU A 12 2.64 24.70 -70.91
CA LEU A 12 2.56 25.77 -69.95
C LEU A 12 1.33 25.62 -69.02
N ASN A 13 0.20 25.19 -69.53
CA ASN A 13 -0.96 24.94 -68.70
C ASN A 13 -0.78 23.69 -67.81
N HIS A 14 -0.18 22.67 -68.35
CA HIS A 14 0.14 21.44 -67.57
C HIS A 14 1.15 21.73 -66.48
N CYS A 15 2.16 22.54 -66.76
CA CYS A 15 3.18 22.96 -65.80
C CYS A 15 2.56 23.85 -64.69
N LYS A 16 1.67 24.78 -65.02
CA LYS A 16 0.93 25.59 -64.03
C LYS A 16 0.02 24.75 -63.17
N LEU A 17 -0.63 23.74 -63.70
CA LEU A 17 -1.49 22.83 -62.94
C LEU A 17 -0.67 21.96 -61.97
N LEU A 18 0.45 21.46 -62.42
CA LEU A 18 1.39 20.66 -61.57
C LEU A 18 1.99 21.51 -60.42
N ILE A 19 2.39 22.75 -60.72
CA ILE A 19 2.91 23.67 -59.71
C ILE A 19 1.82 24.05 -58.70
N SER A 20 0.62 24.33 -59.18
CA SER A 20 -0.52 24.64 -58.31
C SER A 20 -0.88 23.46 -57.37
N ASN A 21 -0.89 22.26 -57.90
CA ASN A 21 -1.18 21.07 -57.05
C ASN A 21 -0.02 20.77 -56.11
N TYR A 22 1.23 20.91 -56.53
CA TYR A 22 2.39 20.74 -55.64
C TYR A 22 2.43 21.75 -54.51
N MET A 23 2.10 23.03 -54.80
CA MET A 23 1.99 24.07 -53.74
C MET A 23 0.82 23.77 -52.78
N LYS A 24 -0.34 23.36 -53.29
CA LYS A 24 -1.48 22.99 -52.44
C LYS A 24 -1.16 21.80 -51.55
N THR A 25 -0.47 20.78 -52.07
CA THR A 25 -0.05 19.61 -51.29
C THR A 25 0.97 19.99 -50.21
N ARG A 26 1.94 20.87 -50.50
CA ARG A 26 2.90 21.37 -49.48
C ARG A 26 2.24 22.25 -48.44
N ILE A 27 1.29 23.09 -48.80
CA ILE A 27 0.52 23.89 -47.83
C ILE A 27 -0.32 22.97 -46.94
N CYS A 28 -1.00 21.97 -47.48
CA CYS A 28 -1.71 20.97 -46.68
C CYS A 28 -0.78 20.18 -45.76
N LEU A 29 0.41 19.77 -46.22
CA LEU A 29 1.39 19.09 -45.40
C LEU A 29 1.92 20.00 -44.27
N CYS A 30 2.18 21.28 -44.57
CA CYS A 30 2.63 22.25 -43.55
C CYS A 30 1.56 22.54 -42.51
N VAL A 31 0.28 22.66 -42.95
CA VAL A 31 -0.86 22.85 -42.04
C VAL A 31 -1.09 21.60 -41.18
N LEU A 32 -0.97 20.41 -41.77
CA LEU A 32 -1.05 19.15 -41.03
C LEU A 32 0.11 19.00 -40.02
N ALA A 33 1.33 19.37 -40.42
CA ALA A 33 2.49 19.39 -39.53
C ALA A 33 2.36 20.45 -38.43
N ALA A 34 1.81 21.62 -38.72
CA ALA A 34 1.53 22.65 -37.71
C ALA A 34 0.41 22.23 -36.72
N LEU A 35 -0.58 21.49 -37.18
CA LEU A 35 -1.62 20.90 -36.32
C LEU A 35 -1.07 19.76 -35.42
N LEU A 36 -0.04 19.03 -35.88
CA LEU A 36 0.65 18.03 -35.10
C LEU A 36 1.67 18.64 -34.11
N MET A 37 2.05 19.90 -34.32
CA MET A 37 2.93 20.69 -33.47
C MET A 37 2.13 21.57 -32.47
N ILE A 38 0.81 21.43 -32.35
CA ILE A 38 0.13 21.97 -31.20
C ILE A 38 0.78 21.27 -30.01
N PRO A 39 1.59 21.96 -29.18
CA PRO A 39 2.02 21.33 -27.94
C PRO A 39 0.70 21.03 -27.24
N VAL A 40 0.38 19.76 -27.13
CA VAL A 40 -0.50 19.31 -26.05
C VAL A 40 0.26 19.83 -24.85
N ALA A 41 -0.08 21.01 -24.42
CA ALA A 41 0.22 21.45 -23.08
C ALA A 41 -0.52 20.44 -22.22
N VAL A 42 0.07 19.24 -22.07
CA VAL A 42 -0.16 18.40 -20.93
C VAL A 42 0.26 19.32 -19.79
N THR A 43 -0.72 20.08 -19.33
CA THR A 43 -0.65 20.61 -17.99
C THR A 43 -0.52 19.37 -17.15
N ALA A 44 0.71 18.94 -16.92
CA ALA A 44 1.08 18.13 -15.81
C ALA A 44 0.68 19.00 -14.61
N GLN A 45 -0.64 19.04 -14.34
CA GLN A 45 -1.08 19.35 -13.00
C GLN A 45 -0.38 18.27 -12.18
N THR A 46 0.78 18.65 -11.65
CA THR A 46 1.36 17.95 -10.52
C THR A 46 0.26 18.03 -9.47
N LYS A 47 -0.62 17.02 -9.48
CA LYS A 47 -1.49 16.76 -8.35
C LYS A 47 -0.52 16.78 -7.18
N LYS A 48 -0.51 17.87 -6.41
CA LYS A 48 0.16 17.89 -5.12
C LYS A 48 -0.39 16.66 -4.41
N THR A 49 0.37 15.57 -4.43
CA THR A 49 -0.03 14.35 -3.75
C THR A 49 -0.14 14.76 -2.30
N LYS A 50 -1.39 14.83 -1.81
CA LYS A 50 -1.64 15.11 -0.40
C LYS A 50 -0.84 14.06 0.35
N LYS A 51 0.08 14.50 1.22
CA LYS A 51 0.88 13.58 2.03
C LYS A 51 -0.08 12.65 2.77
N GLU A 52 0.11 11.36 2.60
CA GLU A 52 -0.64 10.36 3.36
C GLU A 52 -0.06 10.29 4.76
N VAL A 53 -0.92 10.44 5.75
CA VAL A 53 -0.56 10.37 7.17
C VAL A 53 -1.49 9.37 7.84
N ALA A 54 -0.93 8.34 8.43
CA ALA A 54 -1.69 7.35 9.18
C ALA A 54 -1.53 7.55 10.68
N ILE A 55 -2.52 7.06 11.42
CA ILE A 55 -2.48 7.03 12.87
C ILE A 55 -2.59 5.58 13.37
N GLN A 56 -1.77 5.22 14.33
CA GLN A 56 -1.94 3.98 15.07
C GLN A 56 -3.10 4.15 16.06
N LEU A 57 -4.08 3.27 15.99
CA LEU A 57 -5.28 3.34 16.84
C LEU A 57 -4.99 3.14 18.32
N TYR A 58 -3.80 2.64 18.67
CA TYR A 58 -3.32 2.62 20.05
C TYR A 58 -3.24 4.02 20.68
N SER A 59 -3.00 5.06 19.89
CA SER A 59 -2.97 6.46 20.33
C SER A 59 -4.33 6.96 20.86
N VAL A 60 -5.41 6.29 20.50
CA VAL A 60 -6.78 6.59 20.94
C VAL A 60 -7.42 5.43 21.69
N ARG A 61 -6.62 4.48 22.18
CA ARG A 61 -7.08 3.25 22.85
C ARG A 61 -8.01 3.50 24.03
N ASP A 62 -7.77 4.56 24.81
CA ASP A 62 -8.58 4.87 25.98
C ASP A 62 -10.03 5.25 25.62
N ILE A 63 -10.23 5.76 24.40
CA ILE A 63 -11.55 6.05 23.86
C ILE A 63 -12.13 4.81 23.22
N LEU A 64 -11.33 4.07 22.44
CA LEU A 64 -11.77 2.86 21.75
C LEU A 64 -12.15 1.73 22.71
N ASN A 65 -11.41 1.56 23.80
CA ASN A 65 -11.68 0.53 24.81
C ASN A 65 -12.93 0.79 25.68
N ARG A 66 -13.46 2.02 25.66
CA ARG A 66 -14.72 2.36 26.35
C ARG A 66 -15.94 2.02 25.50
N VAL A 67 -15.73 1.70 24.25
CA VAL A 67 -16.78 1.36 23.31
C VAL A 67 -17.03 -0.14 23.41
N ASP A 68 -17.97 -0.49 24.26
CA ASP A 68 -18.32 -1.88 24.57
C ASP A 68 -19.22 -2.46 23.46
N ASN A 69 -18.70 -3.43 22.71
CA ASN A 69 -19.42 -4.10 21.63
C ASN A 69 -20.11 -5.38 22.13
N LYS A 70 -21.06 -5.25 23.04
CA LYS A 70 -21.75 -6.43 23.60
C LYS A 70 -22.65 -7.18 22.61
N ASP A 71 -23.07 -6.52 21.52
CA ASP A 71 -24.13 -7.06 20.66
C ASP A 71 -23.69 -7.38 19.22
N GLY A 72 -22.39 -7.35 18.89
CA GLY A 72 -21.90 -7.59 17.52
C GLY A 72 -22.40 -6.58 16.47
N LYS A 73 -23.09 -5.52 16.90
CA LYS A 73 -23.51 -4.41 16.04
C LYS A 73 -22.40 -3.39 15.95
N CYS A 74 -22.30 -2.74 14.79
CA CYS A 74 -21.36 -1.63 14.60
C CYS A 74 -21.66 -0.53 15.61
N ASP A 75 -20.74 -0.32 16.60
CA ASP A 75 -20.92 0.72 17.58
C ASP A 75 -20.80 2.10 16.91
N PRO A 76 -21.84 2.94 17.00
CA PRO A 76 -21.81 4.30 16.44
C PRO A 76 -20.66 5.13 16.99
N ALA A 77 -20.22 4.88 18.23
CA ALA A 77 -19.10 5.59 18.83
C ALA A 77 -17.76 5.21 18.16
N TYR A 78 -17.56 3.95 17.80
CA TYR A 78 -16.35 3.51 17.09
C TYR A 78 -16.24 4.17 15.70
N THR A 79 -17.30 4.12 14.92
CA THR A 79 -17.32 4.75 13.59
C THR A 79 -17.22 6.28 13.69
N ALA A 80 -17.78 6.91 14.71
CA ALA A 80 -17.63 8.33 14.98
C ALA A 80 -16.18 8.72 15.28
N ILE A 81 -15.43 7.86 16.00
CA ILE A 81 -13.99 8.07 16.26
C ILE A 81 -13.22 8.03 14.92
N LEU A 82 -13.45 7.01 14.08
CA LEU A 82 -12.81 6.91 12.77
C LEU A 82 -13.11 8.12 11.88
N ALA A 83 -14.37 8.56 11.84
CA ALA A 83 -14.78 9.76 11.08
C ALA A 83 -14.10 11.03 11.62
N LYS A 84 -13.92 11.15 12.94
CA LYS A 84 -13.21 12.26 13.56
C LYS A 84 -11.72 12.26 13.16
N LEU A 85 -11.07 11.10 13.16
CA LEU A 85 -9.68 10.97 12.72
C LEU A 85 -9.53 11.37 11.24
N ALA A 86 -10.43 10.93 10.36
CA ALA A 86 -10.44 11.35 8.96
C ALA A 86 -10.61 12.88 8.81
N LYS A 87 -11.53 13.47 9.59
CA LYS A 87 -11.75 14.93 9.62
C LYS A 87 -10.52 15.71 10.11
N MET A 88 -9.70 15.12 10.99
CA MET A 88 -8.44 15.71 11.44
C MET A 88 -7.33 15.65 10.35
N GLY A 89 -7.57 14.96 9.24
CA GLY A 89 -6.65 14.90 8.10
C GLY A 89 -5.84 13.61 8.00
N TYR A 90 -6.06 12.64 8.86
CA TYR A 90 -5.49 11.31 8.69
C TYR A 90 -6.07 10.63 7.45
N THR A 91 -5.26 9.83 6.78
CA THR A 91 -5.62 9.13 5.54
C THR A 91 -5.64 7.62 5.71
N GLY A 92 -5.14 7.12 6.82
CA GLY A 92 -5.09 5.70 7.11
C GLY A 92 -4.92 5.40 8.58
N VAL A 93 -5.09 4.12 8.92
CA VAL A 93 -4.95 3.62 10.28
C VAL A 93 -4.05 2.38 10.32
N GLU A 94 -3.34 2.25 11.44
CA GLU A 94 -2.74 1.01 11.89
C GLU A 94 -3.54 0.48 13.08
N ALA A 95 -4.03 -0.75 12.99
CA ALA A 95 -4.69 -1.41 14.11
C ALA A 95 -3.67 -1.81 15.19
N ALA A 96 -4.10 -1.89 16.44
CA ALA A 96 -3.27 -2.32 17.57
C ALA A 96 -4.02 -3.30 18.50
N ASN A 97 -5.04 -3.93 17.95
CA ASN A 97 -5.87 -4.90 18.64
C ASN A 97 -6.28 -5.97 17.63
N TYR A 98 -5.55 -7.09 17.65
CA TYR A 98 -5.93 -8.30 16.94
C TYR A 98 -6.05 -9.43 17.95
N ASN A 99 -7.20 -10.04 18.02
CA ASN A 99 -7.49 -11.13 18.94
C ASN A 99 -8.49 -12.11 18.32
N ASN A 100 -8.17 -13.40 18.34
CA ASN A 100 -9.04 -14.48 17.88
C ASN A 100 -9.71 -14.19 16.52
N GLY A 101 -8.92 -13.77 15.51
CA GLY A 101 -9.41 -13.49 14.16
C GLY A 101 -10.19 -12.18 14.01
N LYS A 102 -10.14 -11.29 14.99
CA LYS A 102 -10.89 -10.04 15.00
C LYS A 102 -10.01 -8.82 15.29
N PHE A 103 -10.42 -7.68 14.75
CA PHE A 103 -9.86 -6.37 15.02
C PHE A 103 -10.90 -5.52 15.76
N TYR A 104 -10.67 -5.16 17.02
CA TYR A 104 -11.65 -4.43 17.84
C TYR A 104 -13.02 -5.10 17.83
N ASP A 105 -13.04 -6.43 18.03
CA ASP A 105 -14.22 -7.31 18.02
C ASP A 105 -14.98 -7.39 16.68
N ARG A 106 -14.41 -6.86 15.61
CA ARG A 106 -14.94 -6.92 14.23
C ARG A 106 -14.27 -8.00 13.41
N THR A 107 -15.02 -8.66 12.55
CA THR A 107 -14.40 -9.50 11.54
C THR A 107 -13.46 -8.67 10.65
N PRO A 108 -12.46 -9.28 10.00
CA PRO A 108 -11.55 -8.54 9.10
C PRO A 108 -12.28 -7.70 8.06
N GLN A 109 -13.33 -8.25 7.45
CA GLN A 109 -14.13 -7.56 6.44
C GLN A 109 -14.94 -6.40 7.03
N GLN A 110 -15.48 -6.57 8.24
CA GLN A 110 -16.23 -5.51 8.90
C GLN A 110 -15.32 -4.38 9.35
N PHE A 111 -14.15 -4.70 9.90
CA PHE A 111 -13.12 -3.70 10.25
C PHE A 111 -12.71 -2.88 9.02
N LYS A 112 -12.42 -3.55 7.90
CA LYS A 112 -12.11 -2.91 6.62
C LYS A 112 -13.23 -1.95 6.20
N LYS A 113 -14.46 -2.44 6.18
CA LYS A 113 -15.64 -1.65 5.78
C LYS A 113 -15.82 -0.41 6.65
N ASP A 114 -15.67 -0.54 7.98
CA ASP A 114 -15.84 0.57 8.91
C ASP A 114 -14.78 1.65 8.68
N VAL A 115 -13.52 1.25 8.50
CA VAL A 115 -12.41 2.17 8.23
C VAL A 115 -12.58 2.87 6.89
N GLU A 116 -12.89 2.12 5.83
CA GLU A 116 -13.07 2.68 4.48
C GLU A 116 -14.30 3.59 4.40
N SER A 117 -15.39 3.26 5.12
CA SER A 117 -16.59 4.10 5.20
C SER A 117 -16.32 5.44 5.88
N ALA A 118 -15.33 5.51 6.75
CA ALA A 118 -14.87 6.77 7.35
C ALA A 118 -13.92 7.58 6.44
N GLY A 119 -13.58 7.07 5.25
CA GLY A 119 -12.65 7.71 4.32
C GLY A 119 -11.17 7.45 4.64
N LEU A 120 -10.87 6.44 5.46
CA LEU A 120 -9.52 6.04 5.84
C LEU A 120 -9.10 4.76 5.10
N LYS A 121 -7.81 4.51 5.01
CA LYS A 121 -7.24 3.26 4.50
C LYS A 121 -6.81 2.37 5.67
N VAL A 122 -7.02 1.07 5.55
CA VAL A 122 -6.39 0.09 6.45
C VAL A 122 -4.98 -0.17 5.94
N LEU A 123 -3.96 0.09 6.76
CA LEU A 123 -2.55 -0.04 6.34
C LEU A 123 -1.86 -1.24 6.96
N SER A 124 -1.93 -1.35 8.27
CA SER A 124 -1.16 -2.31 9.06
C SER A 124 -1.85 -2.65 10.36
N SER A 125 -1.29 -3.62 11.06
CA SER A 125 -1.70 -3.95 12.43
C SER A 125 -0.50 -4.37 13.25
N HIS A 126 -0.49 -3.96 14.52
CA HIS A 126 0.32 -4.62 15.53
C HIS A 126 -0.28 -5.97 15.89
N CYS A 127 0.51 -7.01 15.78
CA CYS A 127 0.12 -8.39 16.07
C CYS A 127 1.36 -9.21 16.46
N THR A 128 1.25 -9.97 17.53
CA THR A 128 2.33 -10.86 17.97
C THR A 128 1.78 -12.11 18.62
N ARG A 129 2.55 -13.18 18.52
CA ARG A 129 2.43 -14.40 19.31
C ARG A 129 3.81 -14.73 19.86
N GLN A 130 3.93 -14.75 21.17
CA GLN A 130 5.17 -15.15 21.83
C GLN A 130 5.38 -16.68 21.69
N LEU A 131 6.64 -17.09 21.56
CA LEU A 131 6.98 -18.51 21.58
C LEU A 131 6.82 -19.05 22.99
N SER A 132 6.27 -20.25 23.10
CA SER A 132 6.20 -20.98 24.35
C SER A 132 7.58 -21.49 24.78
N LYS A 133 7.70 -21.90 26.03
CA LYS A 133 8.95 -22.50 26.53
C LYS A 133 9.29 -23.80 25.80
N GLU A 134 8.29 -24.55 25.44
CA GLU A 134 8.39 -25.80 24.71
C GLU A 134 8.90 -25.58 23.29
N GLU A 135 8.38 -24.57 22.59
CA GLU A 135 8.85 -24.15 21.26
C GLU A 135 10.30 -23.67 21.29
N LEU A 136 10.68 -22.87 22.30
CA LEU A 136 12.06 -22.43 22.47
C LEU A 136 13.01 -23.60 22.79
N ALA A 137 12.59 -24.54 23.61
CA ALA A 137 13.42 -25.70 23.99
C ALA A 137 13.60 -26.67 22.81
N SER A 138 12.52 -27.01 22.11
CA SER A 138 12.52 -27.97 21.00
C SER A 138 12.99 -27.36 19.67
N GLY A 139 12.71 -26.08 19.44
CA GLY A 139 12.86 -25.42 18.14
C GLY A 139 11.74 -25.77 17.15
N ASP A 140 10.71 -26.52 17.58
CA ASP A 140 9.52 -26.80 16.77
C ASP A 140 8.56 -25.61 16.87
N LEU A 141 8.41 -24.88 15.78
CA LEU A 141 7.60 -23.67 15.65
C LEU A 141 6.23 -23.92 15.01
N SER A 142 5.86 -25.20 14.82
CA SER A 142 4.70 -25.59 14.02
C SER A 142 3.39 -24.97 14.53
N GLU A 143 3.15 -24.96 15.84
CA GLU A 143 1.95 -24.42 16.46
C GLU A 143 1.85 -22.89 16.23
N SER A 144 2.91 -22.16 16.55
CA SER A 144 2.95 -20.71 16.36
C SER A 144 2.83 -20.32 14.88
N LEU A 145 3.49 -21.06 13.98
CA LEU A 145 3.39 -20.79 12.54
C LEU A 145 2.02 -21.09 11.96
N GLN A 146 1.31 -22.10 12.46
CA GLN A 146 -0.08 -22.36 12.10
C GLN A 146 -1.00 -21.22 12.53
N TRP A 147 -0.80 -20.68 13.73
CA TRP A 147 -1.52 -19.49 14.19
C TRP A 147 -1.25 -18.28 13.28
N TRP A 148 0.02 -18.11 12.84
CA TRP A 148 0.37 -17.03 11.92
C TRP A 148 -0.27 -17.19 10.53
N ASP A 149 -0.47 -18.40 10.04
CA ASP A 149 -1.16 -18.62 8.77
C ASP A 149 -2.58 -18.05 8.81
N GLN A 150 -3.32 -18.28 9.91
CA GLN A 150 -4.64 -17.68 10.11
C GLN A 150 -4.55 -16.16 10.30
N CYS A 151 -3.63 -15.69 11.13
CA CYS A 151 -3.40 -14.27 11.34
C CYS A 151 -3.13 -13.52 10.03
N ILE A 152 -2.25 -14.05 9.18
CA ILE A 152 -1.91 -13.48 7.88
C ILE A 152 -3.14 -13.45 6.95
N ALA A 153 -3.95 -14.52 6.94
CA ALA A 153 -5.18 -14.57 6.15
C ALA A 153 -6.18 -13.48 6.58
N ASP A 154 -6.35 -13.28 7.88
CA ASP A 154 -7.24 -12.26 8.45
C ASP A 154 -6.76 -10.84 8.11
N HIS A 155 -5.46 -10.58 8.22
CA HIS A 155 -4.87 -9.28 7.86
C HIS A 155 -5.03 -8.99 6.38
N LYS A 156 -4.84 -9.99 5.52
CA LYS A 156 -5.10 -9.88 4.08
C LYS A 156 -6.57 -9.58 3.79
N ALA A 157 -7.49 -10.26 4.46
CA ALA A 157 -8.94 -10.03 4.33
C ALA A 157 -9.34 -8.62 4.82
N ALA A 158 -8.66 -8.09 5.83
CA ALA A 158 -8.82 -6.71 6.28
C ALA A 158 -8.21 -5.67 5.31
N GLY A 159 -7.52 -6.09 4.25
CA GLY A 159 -6.91 -5.22 3.25
C GLY A 159 -5.59 -4.58 3.68
N MET A 160 -4.94 -5.13 4.68
CA MET A 160 -3.65 -4.65 5.18
C MET A 160 -2.52 -4.96 4.21
N LYS A 161 -1.46 -4.15 4.28
CA LYS A 161 -0.21 -4.35 3.53
C LYS A 161 0.92 -4.83 4.42
N TYR A 162 0.85 -4.49 5.71
CA TYR A 162 1.90 -4.78 6.67
C TYR A 162 1.32 -5.43 7.91
N ILE A 163 2.09 -6.34 8.51
CA ILE A 163 1.88 -6.88 9.84
C ILE A 163 3.13 -6.57 10.64
N VAL A 164 2.98 -6.00 11.83
CA VAL A 164 4.10 -5.55 12.65
C VAL A 164 4.05 -6.27 13.99
N ALA A 165 5.10 -7.03 14.31
CA ALA A 165 5.26 -7.55 15.65
C ALA A 165 5.72 -6.43 16.59
N PRO A 166 4.91 -6.03 17.58
CA PRO A 166 5.23 -4.88 18.42
C PRO A 166 6.12 -5.21 19.60
N TRP A 167 6.37 -6.48 19.86
CA TRP A 167 7.05 -6.91 21.06
C TRP A 167 7.56 -8.34 20.95
N MET A 168 8.72 -8.60 21.51
CA MET A 168 9.20 -9.92 21.92
C MET A 168 9.88 -9.80 23.27
N ASP A 169 9.77 -10.83 24.09
CA ASP A 169 10.49 -10.89 25.36
C ASP A 169 12.00 -10.98 25.11
N VAL A 170 12.79 -10.43 26.03
CA VAL A 170 14.25 -10.56 25.95
C VAL A 170 14.64 -12.02 26.17
N PRO A 171 15.23 -12.69 25.16
CA PRO A 171 15.64 -14.08 25.29
C PRO A 171 16.74 -14.22 26.36
N LYS A 172 16.80 -15.38 27.02
CA LYS A 172 17.81 -15.64 28.05
C LYS A 172 19.14 -16.07 27.45
N THR A 173 19.12 -16.65 26.26
CA THR A 173 20.30 -17.22 25.61
C THR A 173 20.37 -16.81 24.15
N LEU A 174 21.56 -16.83 23.55
CA LEU A 174 21.73 -16.64 22.10
C LEU A 174 21.01 -17.72 21.29
N LYS A 175 20.88 -18.94 21.85
CA LYS A 175 20.09 -20.00 21.20
C LYS A 175 18.63 -19.56 21.04
N ASP A 176 18.03 -19.05 22.11
CA ASP A 176 16.62 -18.58 22.07
C ASP A 176 16.47 -17.38 21.14
N LEU A 177 17.42 -16.44 21.14
CA LEU A 177 17.46 -15.32 20.22
C LEU A 177 17.47 -15.79 18.75
N ASN A 178 18.33 -16.74 18.41
CA ASN A 178 18.37 -17.32 17.06
C ASN A 178 17.07 -18.04 16.68
N THR A 179 16.39 -18.65 17.65
CA THR A 179 15.07 -19.24 17.44
C THR A 179 14.03 -18.17 17.08
N TYR A 180 14.03 -17.02 17.76
CA TYR A 180 13.18 -15.88 17.39
C TYR A 180 13.53 -15.31 16.02
N CYS A 181 14.81 -15.20 15.66
CA CYS A 181 15.22 -14.75 14.32
C CYS A 181 14.67 -15.70 13.23
N THR A 182 14.79 -17.01 13.46
CA THR A 182 14.22 -18.02 12.56
C THR A 182 12.70 -17.89 12.45
N TYR A 183 12.04 -17.72 13.58
CA TYR A 183 10.59 -17.52 13.66
C TYR A 183 10.13 -16.31 12.86
N PHE A 184 10.72 -15.15 13.05
CA PHE A 184 10.36 -13.94 12.32
C PHE A 184 10.67 -14.03 10.83
N ASN A 185 11.75 -14.71 10.44
CA ASN A 185 12.06 -14.99 9.04
C ASN A 185 10.98 -15.86 8.38
N GLU A 186 10.51 -16.91 9.05
CA GLU A 186 9.44 -17.77 8.55
C GLU A 186 8.10 -17.02 8.45
N ILE A 187 7.77 -16.17 9.42
CA ILE A 187 6.59 -15.31 9.34
C ILE A 187 6.71 -14.36 8.15
N GLY A 188 7.86 -13.69 7.98
CA GLY A 188 8.10 -12.78 6.86
C GLY A 188 7.96 -13.45 5.51
N LYS A 189 8.45 -14.68 5.37
CA LYS A 189 8.31 -15.52 4.17
C LYS A 189 6.83 -15.83 3.86
N ARG A 190 6.06 -16.23 4.88
CA ARG A 190 4.62 -16.51 4.76
C ARG A 190 3.83 -15.27 4.40
N CYS A 191 4.12 -14.13 5.02
CA CYS A 191 3.54 -12.83 4.67
C CYS A 191 3.78 -12.51 3.21
N LYS A 192 5.02 -12.62 2.74
CA LYS A 192 5.40 -12.36 1.34
C LYS A 192 4.65 -13.26 0.35
N GLN A 193 4.44 -14.53 0.66
CA GLN A 193 3.65 -15.46 -0.17
C GLN A 193 2.19 -15.00 -0.32
N GLN A 194 1.66 -14.30 0.66
CA GLN A 194 0.30 -13.76 0.65
C GLN A 194 0.22 -12.29 0.17
N GLY A 195 1.35 -11.69 -0.24
CA GLY A 195 1.44 -10.32 -0.73
C GLY A 195 1.45 -9.26 0.37
N LEU A 196 1.80 -9.65 1.61
CA LEU A 196 2.01 -8.76 2.74
C LEU A 196 3.50 -8.63 3.05
N SER A 197 3.85 -7.61 3.83
CA SER A 197 5.17 -7.45 4.42
C SER A 197 5.09 -7.60 5.93
N PHE A 198 6.09 -8.23 6.51
CA PHE A 198 6.24 -8.36 7.96
C PHE A 198 7.32 -7.39 8.44
N GLY A 199 7.11 -6.77 9.60
CA GLY A 199 8.05 -5.89 10.25
C GLY A 199 8.07 -6.07 11.76
N TYR A 200 9.05 -5.47 12.40
CA TYR A 200 9.18 -5.43 13.85
C TYR A 200 9.22 -3.98 14.33
N HIS A 201 8.52 -3.69 15.41
CA HIS A 201 8.52 -2.41 16.11
C HIS A 201 9.34 -2.56 17.37
N ASN A 202 10.54 -1.97 17.38
CA ASN A 202 11.45 -2.07 18.51
C ASN A 202 11.16 -1.05 19.62
N HIS A 203 11.62 -1.40 20.81
CA HIS A 203 11.68 -0.52 21.97
C HIS A 203 13.14 -0.40 22.45
N ALA A 204 13.34 -0.03 23.71
CA ALA A 204 14.67 0.11 24.27
C ALA A 204 15.28 -1.23 24.71
N HIS A 205 14.45 -2.23 25.02
CA HIS A 205 14.94 -3.51 25.55
C HIS A 205 15.70 -4.35 24.52
N GLU A 206 15.44 -4.13 23.22
CA GLU A 206 16.17 -4.82 22.16
C GLU A 206 17.66 -4.41 22.06
N PHE A 207 18.02 -3.29 22.68
CA PHE A 207 19.42 -2.84 22.79
C PHE A 207 20.14 -3.41 24.02
N GLN A 208 19.50 -4.28 24.79
CA GLN A 208 20.15 -5.04 25.86
C GLN A 208 20.99 -6.17 25.28
N LYS A 209 21.95 -6.63 26.08
CA LYS A 209 22.73 -7.79 25.72
C LYS A 209 22.03 -9.07 26.13
N VAL A 210 22.08 -10.04 25.25
CA VAL A 210 21.81 -11.44 25.49
C VAL A 210 23.17 -12.15 25.48
N GLU A 211 23.62 -12.62 26.64
CA GLU A 211 25.01 -13.05 26.86
C GLU A 211 25.98 -11.89 26.53
N ASP A 212 26.77 -12.00 25.47
CA ASP A 212 27.76 -10.99 25.06
C ASP A 212 27.37 -10.13 23.90
N LYS A 213 26.22 -10.41 23.25
CA LYS A 213 25.75 -9.72 22.04
C LYS A 213 24.54 -8.82 22.28
N VAL A 214 24.51 -7.68 21.62
CA VAL A 214 23.32 -6.83 21.59
C VAL A 214 22.23 -7.58 20.83
N MET A 215 21.04 -7.65 21.41
CA MET A 215 19.92 -8.42 20.86
C MET A 215 19.49 -7.95 19.47
N TYR A 216 19.67 -6.66 19.17
CA TYR A 216 19.26 -6.05 17.89
C TYR A 216 20.26 -6.27 16.75
N ASP A 217 21.52 -6.65 17.06
CA ASP A 217 22.58 -6.91 16.09
C ASP A 217 22.51 -8.35 15.52
#